data_3a486be5c4f20266ffcdcf567bec746d
#
_entry.id   3a486be5c4f20266ffcdcf567bec746d
#
_cell.length_a   1.000
_cell.length_b   1.000
_cell.length_c   1.000
_cell.angle_alpha   90.00
_cell.angle_beta   90.00
_cell.angle_gamma   90.00
#
_symmetry.space_group_name_H-M   'P 1'
#
loop_
_entity.id
_entity.type
_entity.pdbx_description
1 polymer ?
#
loop_
_entity_poly.entity_id
_entity_poly.type
_entity_poly.pdbx_seq_one_letter_code
_entity_poly.pdbx_strand_id
1 'polypeptide(L)'
;MGLGDVLPAMWAECHVGQGMHFTAAPSVLVELIDPETGEHVPWEPGASGEAVYTTLNREAFAVVRFRSGDQLQVTGVECACGRGAPTVRCVGRTDDMLIYKAMNVYPSAIREVVLDVAGEVLSGTMRIRKETDSQVRFDDPIPLEVERLEGVSGEQANTLLRSAEEEIRSRLRVRVKIEDLQSGVIPVSDYKNALTYVKD
;
A
#
# COMPACT_ATOMS: atom_id res chain seq x y z
N MET A 1 6.94 -6.29 -9.33
CA MET A 1 5.58 -5.73 -9.45
C MET A 1 5.21 -5.61 -10.92
N GLY A 2 3.96 -5.82 -11.28
CA GLY A 2 3.42 -5.69 -12.64
C GLY A 2 1.90 -5.60 -12.62
N LEU A 3 1.30 -5.40 -13.80
CA LEU A 3 -0.14 -5.29 -14.00
C LEU A 3 -0.56 -6.24 -15.13
N GLY A 4 -1.62 -7.03 -14.94
CA GLY A 4 -2.14 -7.95 -15.94
C GLY A 4 -2.52 -7.25 -17.26
N ASP A 5 -3.06 -6.03 -17.14
CA ASP A 5 -3.49 -5.22 -18.29
C ASP A 5 -2.33 -4.61 -19.09
N VAL A 6 -1.16 -4.44 -18.48
CA VAL A 6 0.03 -3.84 -19.12
C VAL A 6 1.10 -4.87 -19.36
N LEU A 7 1.78 -5.33 -18.33
CA LEU A 7 2.82 -6.35 -18.38
C LEU A 7 2.96 -7.03 -17.01
N PRO A 8 3.05 -8.38 -16.95
CA PRO A 8 3.09 -9.10 -15.65
C PRO A 8 4.29 -8.75 -14.77
N ALA A 9 5.42 -8.32 -15.37
CA ALA A 9 6.63 -7.95 -14.65
C ALA A 9 7.24 -6.69 -15.25
N MET A 10 7.02 -5.56 -14.62
CA MET A 10 7.56 -4.25 -15.06
C MET A 10 8.59 -3.69 -14.09
N TRP A 11 8.53 -4.09 -12.84
CA TRP A 11 9.40 -3.60 -11.77
C TRP A 11 10.03 -4.77 -11.04
N ALA A 12 11.33 -4.72 -10.85
CA ALA A 12 12.08 -5.74 -10.13
C ALA A 12 13.14 -5.12 -9.23
N GLU A 13 13.28 -5.69 -8.05
CA GLU A 13 14.34 -5.33 -7.13
C GLU A 13 15.68 -5.92 -7.57
N CYS A 14 16.77 -5.23 -7.33
CA CYS A 14 18.12 -5.71 -7.55
C CYS A 14 18.74 -6.25 -6.25
N HIS A 15 19.94 -6.81 -6.34
CA HIS A 15 20.68 -7.37 -5.19
C HIS A 15 21.03 -6.32 -4.11
N VAL A 16 20.94 -5.03 -4.40
CA VAL A 16 21.20 -3.95 -3.43
C VAL A 16 20.02 -3.73 -2.48
N GLY A 17 18.78 -4.08 -2.89
CA GLY A 17 17.60 -4.04 -2.02
C GLY A 17 17.11 -2.63 -1.64
N GLN A 18 17.41 -1.61 -2.46
CA GLN A 18 17.02 -0.22 -2.19
C GLN A 18 15.71 0.21 -2.88
N GLY A 19 14.97 -0.73 -3.43
CA GLY A 19 13.74 -0.51 -4.17
C GLY A 19 13.76 -1.19 -5.53
N MET A 20 12.63 -1.09 -6.24
CA MET A 20 12.43 -1.71 -7.53
C MET A 20 12.86 -0.79 -8.66
N HIS A 21 13.60 -1.31 -9.64
CA HIS A 21 13.89 -0.66 -10.92
C HIS A 21 12.83 -0.97 -11.96
N PHE A 22 12.55 0.00 -12.83
CA PHE A 22 11.73 -0.24 -14.02
C PHE A 22 12.49 -1.08 -15.03
N THR A 23 11.95 -2.23 -15.39
CA THR A 23 12.61 -3.24 -16.26
C THR A 23 11.96 -3.38 -17.63
N ALA A 24 10.86 -2.66 -17.88
CA ALA A 24 10.05 -2.80 -19.10
C ALA A 24 10.27 -1.64 -20.10
N ALA A 25 11.29 -0.83 -19.95
CA ALA A 25 11.53 0.38 -20.76
C ALA A 25 11.43 0.21 -22.29
N PRO A 26 11.84 -0.92 -22.92
CA PRO A 26 11.66 -1.08 -24.36
C PRO A 26 10.21 -1.25 -24.82
N SER A 27 9.32 -1.67 -23.91
CA SER A 27 7.94 -2.06 -24.25
C SER A 27 6.89 -1.18 -23.62
N VAL A 28 7.25 -0.47 -22.56
CA VAL A 28 6.31 0.35 -21.77
C VAL A 28 7.00 1.65 -21.35
N LEU A 29 6.31 2.77 -21.56
CA LEU A 29 6.64 4.04 -20.94
C LEU A 29 5.93 4.13 -19.59
N VAL A 30 6.64 4.60 -18.56
CA VAL A 30 6.08 4.90 -17.24
C VAL A 30 6.24 6.38 -16.93
N GLU A 31 5.17 6.98 -16.43
CA GLU A 31 5.12 8.35 -15.91
C GLU A 31 4.70 8.30 -14.43
N LEU A 32 5.13 9.28 -13.65
CA LEU A 32 4.53 9.59 -12.35
C LEU A 32 3.66 10.83 -12.51
N ILE A 33 2.44 10.79 -12.00
CA ILE A 33 1.55 11.95 -11.97
C ILE A 33 1.02 12.20 -10.56
N ASP A 34 0.70 13.44 -10.28
CA ASP A 34 -0.15 13.79 -9.15
C ASP A 34 -1.56 13.22 -9.40
N PRO A 35 -2.13 12.40 -8.49
CA PRO A 35 -3.41 11.74 -8.72
C PRO A 35 -4.61 12.71 -8.78
N GLU A 36 -4.50 13.91 -8.19
CA GLU A 36 -5.56 14.90 -8.14
C GLU A 36 -5.52 15.83 -9.37
N THR A 37 -4.34 16.35 -9.68
CA THR A 37 -4.18 17.33 -10.78
C THR A 37 -3.88 16.67 -12.13
N GLY A 38 -3.32 15.45 -12.12
CA GLY A 38 -2.82 14.77 -13.32
C GLY A 38 -1.52 15.34 -13.87
N GLU A 39 -0.90 16.29 -13.17
CA GLU A 39 0.38 16.89 -13.54
C GLU A 39 1.54 15.91 -13.36
N HIS A 40 2.58 16.06 -14.15
CA HIS A 40 3.76 15.22 -14.08
C HIS A 40 4.55 15.47 -12.79
N VAL A 41 4.91 14.39 -12.11
CA VAL A 41 5.78 14.40 -10.94
C VAL A 41 7.20 14.01 -11.37
N PRO A 42 8.23 14.82 -11.08
CA PRO A 42 9.61 14.51 -11.45
C PRO A 42 10.15 13.29 -10.69
N TRP A 43 11.07 12.54 -11.33
CA TRP A 43 11.73 11.38 -10.74
C TRP A 43 12.85 11.83 -9.80
N GLU A 44 12.49 12.37 -8.64
CA GLU A 44 13.42 12.85 -7.61
C GLU A 44 13.27 12.05 -6.31
N PRO A 45 14.36 11.82 -5.55
CA PRO A 45 14.27 11.08 -4.29
C PRO A 45 13.24 11.71 -3.34
N GLY A 46 12.32 10.88 -2.84
CA GLY A 46 11.21 11.29 -1.97
C GLY A 46 9.95 11.74 -2.71
N ALA A 47 10.02 12.02 -4.02
CA ALA A 47 8.83 12.33 -4.81
C ALA A 47 7.88 11.13 -4.84
N SER A 48 6.57 11.40 -4.83
CA SER A 48 5.53 10.37 -4.82
C SER A 48 4.44 10.73 -5.82
N GLY A 49 3.98 9.74 -6.57
CA GLY A 49 2.93 9.92 -7.58
C GLY A 49 2.28 8.62 -8.01
N GLU A 50 1.14 8.73 -8.67
CA GLU A 50 0.48 7.59 -9.29
C GLU A 50 1.25 7.15 -10.55
N ALA A 51 1.49 5.85 -10.66
CA ALA A 51 2.13 5.28 -11.84
C ALA A 51 1.13 5.19 -13.02
N VAL A 52 1.54 5.76 -14.14
CA VAL A 52 0.80 5.77 -15.39
C VAL A 52 1.60 5.08 -16.47
N TYR A 53 0.97 4.18 -17.21
CA TYR A 53 1.65 3.33 -18.19
C TYR A 53 1.12 3.53 -19.60
N THR A 54 2.04 3.56 -20.58
CA THR A 54 1.74 3.53 -22.02
C THR A 54 2.50 2.39 -22.66
N THR A 55 1.80 1.48 -23.32
CA THR A 55 2.45 0.39 -24.08
C THR A 55 2.97 0.92 -25.43
N LEU A 56 4.20 0.56 -25.79
CA LEU A 56 4.89 1.12 -26.96
C LEU A 56 4.83 0.21 -28.20
N ASN A 57 4.72 -1.10 -28.01
CA ASN A 57 4.85 -2.10 -29.07
C ASN A 57 3.74 -3.16 -29.04
N ARG A 58 2.62 -2.89 -28.37
CA ARG A 58 1.45 -3.78 -28.32
C ARG A 58 0.48 -3.44 -29.45
N GLU A 59 0.14 -4.42 -30.26
CA GLU A 59 -0.87 -4.28 -31.33
C GLU A 59 -2.30 -4.54 -30.79
N ALA A 60 -2.43 -5.53 -29.90
CA ALA A 60 -3.70 -5.84 -29.23
C ALA A 60 -3.68 -5.35 -27.78
N PHE A 61 -4.80 -4.79 -27.33
CA PHE A 61 -4.93 -4.21 -25.99
C PHE A 61 -3.85 -3.16 -25.68
N ALA A 62 -3.57 -2.28 -26.62
CA ALA A 62 -2.70 -1.14 -26.38
C ALA A 62 -3.36 -0.20 -25.36
N VAL A 63 -2.60 0.19 -24.35
CA VAL A 63 -3.03 1.19 -23.37
C VAL A 63 -2.19 2.46 -23.53
N VAL A 64 -2.86 3.60 -23.40
CA VAL A 64 -2.24 4.92 -23.48
C VAL A 64 -2.58 5.69 -22.21
N ARG A 65 -1.55 6.10 -21.47
CA ARG A 65 -1.68 6.77 -20.17
C ARG A 65 -2.66 6.09 -19.21
N PHE A 66 -2.53 4.76 -19.12
CA PHE A 66 -3.35 3.95 -18.22
C PHE A 66 -2.98 4.24 -16.78
N ARG A 67 -3.92 4.78 -16.02
CA ARG A 67 -3.78 5.05 -14.59
C ARG A 67 -3.91 3.76 -13.80
N SER A 68 -2.83 3.35 -13.13
CA SER A 68 -2.80 2.06 -12.44
C SER A 68 -3.47 2.08 -11.06
N GLY A 69 -3.63 3.25 -10.48
CA GLY A 69 -3.97 3.41 -9.07
C GLY A 69 -2.81 3.14 -8.10
N ASP A 70 -1.67 2.62 -8.57
CA ASP A 70 -0.52 2.34 -7.72
C ASP A 70 0.25 3.62 -7.42
N GLN A 71 0.41 3.93 -6.14
CA GLN A 71 1.18 5.07 -5.67
C GLN A 71 2.64 4.62 -5.46
N LEU A 72 3.53 5.20 -6.23
CA LEU A 72 4.97 4.95 -6.14
C LEU A 72 5.68 6.11 -5.45
N GLN A 73 6.66 5.78 -4.62
CA GLN A 73 7.61 6.73 -4.06
C GLN A 73 9.00 6.44 -4.62
N VAL A 74 9.66 7.48 -5.13
CA VAL A 74 11.05 7.39 -5.60
C VAL A 74 11.98 7.27 -4.39
N THR A 75 12.71 6.16 -4.31
CA THR A 75 13.67 5.89 -3.22
C THR A 75 15.07 6.36 -3.55
N GLY A 76 15.40 6.49 -4.84
CA GLY A 76 16.70 6.98 -5.32
C GLY A 76 16.73 7.12 -6.83
N VAL A 77 17.69 7.87 -7.32
CA VAL A 77 17.94 8.06 -8.77
C VAL A 77 19.23 7.40 -9.24
N GLU A 78 20.05 6.98 -8.31
CA GLU A 78 21.27 6.21 -8.52
C GLU A 78 21.25 4.94 -7.68
N CYS A 79 21.74 3.84 -8.22
CA CYS A 79 21.84 2.58 -7.51
C CYS A 79 23.21 1.95 -7.71
N ALA A 80 23.81 1.44 -6.64
CA ALA A 80 25.10 0.76 -6.68
C ALA A 80 25.13 -0.49 -7.58
N CYS A 81 23.97 -0.98 -8.04
CA CYS A 81 23.88 -2.06 -9.03
C CYS A 81 24.29 -1.64 -10.45
N GLY A 82 24.52 -0.35 -10.70
CA GLY A 82 24.92 0.21 -11.99
C GLY A 82 23.78 0.48 -12.97
N ARG A 83 22.52 0.25 -12.60
CA ARG A 83 21.37 0.61 -13.44
C ARG A 83 21.07 2.11 -13.31
N GLY A 84 20.96 2.80 -14.46
CA GLY A 84 20.67 4.24 -14.50
C GLY A 84 19.19 4.61 -14.33
N ALA A 85 18.30 3.65 -14.05
CA ALA A 85 16.90 3.93 -13.81
C ALA A 85 16.63 4.22 -12.34
N PRO A 86 15.72 5.15 -12.00
CA PRO A 86 15.29 5.39 -10.64
C PRO A 86 14.82 4.11 -9.94
N THR A 87 14.98 4.07 -8.62
CA THR A 87 14.40 3.05 -7.76
C THR A 87 13.13 3.58 -7.11
N VAL A 88 12.12 2.73 -6.98
CA VAL A 88 10.84 3.07 -6.37
C VAL A 88 10.38 2.03 -5.37
N ARG A 89 9.49 2.46 -4.47
CA ARG A 89 8.68 1.58 -3.61
C ARG A 89 7.21 1.86 -3.91
N CYS A 90 6.40 0.81 -4.02
CA CYS A 90 4.95 0.97 -4.01
C CYS A 90 4.49 1.19 -2.56
N VAL A 91 3.88 2.34 -2.29
CA VAL A 91 3.44 2.72 -0.94
C VAL A 91 1.95 2.47 -0.72
N GLY A 92 1.20 2.16 -1.75
CA GLY A 92 -0.21 1.84 -1.68
C GLY A 92 -0.93 2.07 -3.00
N ARG A 93 -2.25 2.19 -2.92
CA ARG A 93 -3.11 2.49 -4.06
C ARG A 93 -3.89 3.78 -3.80
N THR A 94 -4.12 4.57 -4.82
CA THR A 94 -4.88 5.83 -4.72
C THR A 94 -6.34 5.57 -4.38
N ASP A 95 -6.91 4.48 -4.85
CA ASP A 95 -8.28 4.04 -4.56
C ASP A 95 -8.46 3.48 -3.14
N ASP A 96 -7.39 3.04 -2.48
CA ASP A 96 -7.39 2.57 -1.10
C ASP A 96 -7.00 3.68 -0.09
N MET A 97 -6.61 4.87 -0.57
CA MET A 97 -6.14 5.95 0.28
C MET A 97 -7.25 6.47 1.19
N LEU A 98 -6.93 6.62 2.46
CA LEU A 98 -7.79 7.23 3.46
C LEU A 98 -7.26 8.62 3.84
N ILE A 99 -8.13 9.48 4.34
CA ILE A 99 -7.79 10.80 4.85
C ILE A 99 -8.10 10.82 6.35
N TYR A 100 -7.05 10.83 7.17
CA TYR A 100 -7.21 11.04 8.62
C TYR A 100 -7.00 12.51 8.94
N LYS A 101 -8.09 13.18 9.33
CA LYS A 101 -8.10 14.65 9.51
C LYS A 101 -7.70 15.35 8.19
N ALA A 102 -6.47 15.81 8.07
CA ALA A 102 -5.95 16.46 6.86
C ALA A 102 -4.73 15.72 6.26
N MET A 103 -4.50 14.47 6.65
CA MET A 103 -3.35 13.67 6.22
C MET A 103 -3.79 12.45 5.42
N ASN A 104 -3.15 12.20 4.30
CA ASN A 104 -3.32 10.99 3.53
C ASN A 104 -2.63 9.81 4.25
N VAL A 105 -3.34 8.70 4.36
CA VAL A 105 -2.82 7.46 4.95
C VAL A 105 -3.25 6.26 4.13
N TYR A 106 -2.32 5.36 3.91
CA TYR A 106 -2.59 4.10 3.22
C TYR A 106 -2.85 2.98 4.22
N PRO A 107 -3.93 2.20 4.06
CA PRO A 107 -4.17 1.02 4.89
C PRO A 107 -2.98 0.05 4.94
N SER A 108 -2.24 -0.06 3.84
CA SER A 108 -1.01 -0.86 3.75
C SER A 108 0.08 -0.37 4.70
N ALA A 109 0.25 0.94 4.88
CA ALA A 109 1.22 1.50 5.83
C ALA A 109 0.82 1.21 7.29
N ILE A 110 -0.47 1.29 7.61
CA ILE A 110 -0.99 0.89 8.93
C ILE A 110 -0.69 -0.60 9.15
N ARG A 111 -0.97 -1.45 8.15
CA ARG A 111 -0.72 -2.89 8.21
C ARG A 111 0.75 -3.21 8.45
N GLU A 112 1.67 -2.52 7.78
CA GLU A 112 3.11 -2.71 7.94
C GLU A 112 3.54 -2.49 9.39
N VAL A 113 3.09 -1.39 10.01
CA VAL A 113 3.41 -1.08 11.42
C VAL A 113 2.80 -2.10 12.38
N VAL A 114 1.55 -2.53 12.15
CA VAL A 114 0.90 -3.55 13.00
C VAL A 114 1.66 -4.88 12.94
N LEU A 115 2.06 -5.32 11.76
CA LEU A 115 2.82 -6.57 11.61
C LEU A 115 4.25 -6.48 12.15
N ASP A 116 4.88 -5.31 12.07
CA ASP A 116 6.20 -5.06 12.64
C ASP A 116 6.19 -5.21 14.18
N VAL A 117 5.12 -4.73 14.84
CA VAL A 117 5.00 -4.71 16.30
C VAL A 117 4.34 -5.97 16.88
N ALA A 118 3.30 -6.46 16.23
CA ALA A 118 2.41 -7.51 16.76
C ALA A 118 2.28 -8.74 15.84
N GLY A 119 3.07 -8.84 14.77
CA GLY A 119 2.94 -9.92 13.79
C GLY A 119 3.10 -11.32 14.35
N GLU A 120 3.80 -11.51 15.47
CA GLU A 120 3.98 -12.81 16.13
C GLU A 120 2.70 -13.35 16.78
N VAL A 121 1.71 -12.50 17.07
CA VAL A 121 0.43 -12.89 17.70
C VAL A 121 -0.77 -12.78 16.76
N LEU A 122 -0.56 -12.30 15.52
CA LEU A 122 -1.61 -12.05 14.54
C LEU A 122 -1.52 -13.01 13.36
N SER A 123 -2.67 -13.37 12.77
CA SER A 123 -2.77 -14.18 11.54
C SER A 123 -2.25 -13.44 10.29
N GLY A 124 -2.07 -12.12 10.40
CA GLY A 124 -1.78 -11.23 9.26
C GLY A 124 -3.03 -10.71 8.54
N THR A 125 -4.20 -11.22 8.91
CA THR A 125 -5.50 -10.76 8.39
C THR A 125 -5.99 -9.55 9.19
N MET A 126 -6.28 -8.47 8.49
CA MET A 126 -6.81 -7.24 9.10
C MET A 126 -7.60 -6.42 8.10
N ARG A 127 -8.48 -5.55 8.61
CA ARG A 127 -9.30 -4.67 7.78
C ARG A 127 -9.73 -3.43 8.55
N ILE A 128 -9.91 -2.33 7.83
CA ILE A 128 -10.44 -1.07 8.34
C ILE A 128 -11.94 -1.04 8.08
N ARG A 129 -12.71 -0.76 9.12
CA ARG A 129 -14.17 -0.62 9.01
C ARG A 129 -14.53 0.80 8.55
N LYS A 130 -15.37 0.85 7.52
CA LYS A 130 -15.98 2.08 6.98
C LYS A 130 -17.48 2.08 7.31
N GLU A 131 -18.08 3.25 7.40
CA GLU A 131 -19.52 3.41 7.56
C GLU A 131 -20.26 3.33 6.21
N THR A 132 -19.60 3.78 5.14
CA THR A 132 -20.10 3.72 3.76
C THR A 132 -18.98 3.40 2.79
N ASP A 133 -19.29 2.85 1.60
CA ASP A 133 -18.29 2.56 0.56
C ASP A 133 -17.50 3.80 0.14
N SER A 134 -18.16 4.95 0.06
CA SER A 134 -17.55 6.21 -0.33
C SER A 134 -16.78 6.91 0.80
N GLN A 135 -16.78 6.36 2.02
CA GLN A 135 -16.05 6.96 3.12
C GLN A 135 -14.55 6.83 2.89
N VAL A 136 -13.87 7.96 2.75
CA VAL A 136 -12.41 8.06 2.69
C VAL A 136 -11.85 8.89 3.85
N ARG A 137 -12.70 9.69 4.53
CA ARG A 137 -12.29 10.61 5.60
C ARG A 137 -12.63 10.07 6.99
N PHE A 138 -11.68 10.22 7.90
CA PHE A 138 -11.81 9.90 9.32
C PHE A 138 -11.32 11.07 10.17
N ASP A 139 -12.18 11.58 11.05
CA ASP A 139 -11.83 12.61 12.05
C ASP A 139 -11.54 11.97 13.41
N ASP A 140 -12.24 10.87 13.71
CA ASP A 140 -12.03 10.00 14.87
C ASP A 140 -10.97 8.92 14.58
N PRO A 141 -10.45 8.21 15.61
CA PRO A 141 -9.53 7.11 15.40
C PRO A 141 -10.07 6.07 14.42
N ILE A 142 -9.25 5.71 13.43
CA ILE A 142 -9.61 4.76 12.38
C ILE A 142 -9.89 3.39 13.03
N PRO A 143 -11.09 2.81 12.85
CA PRO A 143 -11.41 1.50 13.40
C PRO A 143 -10.73 0.39 12.58
N LEU A 144 -9.79 -0.33 13.22
CA LEU A 144 -9.01 -1.40 12.63
C LEU A 144 -9.33 -2.72 13.31
N GLU A 145 -9.81 -3.69 12.57
CA GLU A 145 -10.02 -5.06 13.02
C GLU A 145 -8.81 -5.91 12.63
N VAL A 146 -8.30 -6.70 13.59
CA VAL A 146 -7.17 -7.61 13.39
C VAL A 146 -7.54 -9.00 13.92
N GLU A 147 -7.10 -10.04 13.22
CA GLU A 147 -7.26 -11.40 13.70
C GLU A 147 -6.00 -11.89 14.42
N ARG A 148 -6.20 -12.43 15.62
CA ARG A 148 -5.11 -13.12 16.34
C ARG A 148 -4.91 -14.53 15.82
N LEU A 149 -3.73 -15.05 16.01
CA LEU A 149 -3.42 -16.46 15.76
C LEU A 149 -4.22 -17.38 16.68
N GLU A 150 -4.54 -18.56 16.18
CA GLU A 150 -5.17 -19.61 16.97
C GLU A 150 -4.29 -19.99 18.17
N GLY A 151 -4.88 -20.12 19.35
CA GLY A 151 -4.19 -20.45 20.58
C GLY A 151 -3.54 -19.27 21.33
N VAL A 152 -3.49 -18.07 20.74
CA VAL A 152 -3.03 -16.87 21.43
C VAL A 152 -4.14 -16.32 22.32
N SER A 153 -3.82 -16.00 23.59
CA SER A 153 -4.79 -15.37 24.50
C SER A 153 -5.00 -13.90 24.15
N GLY A 154 -6.22 -13.39 24.40
CA GLY A 154 -6.54 -11.97 24.17
C GLY A 154 -5.67 -11.03 25.03
N GLU A 155 -5.24 -11.46 26.22
CA GLU A 155 -4.39 -10.66 27.09
C GLU A 155 -2.97 -10.45 26.50
N GLN A 156 -2.40 -11.53 25.92
CA GLN A 156 -1.11 -11.45 25.22
C GLN A 156 -1.19 -10.54 23.98
N ALA A 157 -2.24 -10.72 23.18
CA ALA A 157 -2.46 -9.88 21.99
C ALA A 157 -2.66 -8.41 22.37
N ASN A 158 -3.52 -8.10 23.34
CA ASN A 158 -3.85 -6.72 23.73
C ASN A 158 -2.64 -5.87 24.14
N THR A 159 -1.63 -6.46 24.77
CA THR A 159 -0.42 -5.73 25.13
C THR A 159 0.33 -5.23 23.89
N LEU A 160 0.53 -6.11 22.91
CA LEU A 160 1.20 -5.77 21.64
C LEU A 160 0.35 -4.84 20.77
N LEU A 161 -0.96 -5.03 20.77
CA LEU A 161 -1.87 -4.16 20.00
C LEU A 161 -1.90 -2.72 20.51
N ARG A 162 -1.81 -2.51 21.81
CA ARG A 162 -1.63 -1.15 22.38
C ARG A 162 -0.31 -0.53 21.96
N SER A 163 0.77 -1.30 21.98
CA SER A 163 2.07 -0.84 21.48
C SER A 163 2.00 -0.52 19.97
N ALA A 164 1.26 -1.29 19.20
CA ALA A 164 1.04 -1.02 17.77
C ALA A 164 0.24 0.28 17.54
N GLU A 165 -0.79 0.57 18.35
CA GLU A 165 -1.52 1.85 18.30
C GLU A 165 -0.61 3.06 18.58
N GLU A 166 0.28 2.94 19.57
CA GLU A 166 1.26 3.98 19.90
C GLU A 166 2.28 4.16 18.78
N GLU A 167 2.76 3.07 18.18
CA GLU A 167 3.74 3.12 17.13
C GLU A 167 3.15 3.66 15.80
N ILE A 168 1.91 3.32 15.47
CA ILE A 168 1.17 3.93 14.36
C ILE A 168 1.05 5.44 14.57
N ARG A 169 0.69 5.86 15.78
CA ARG A 169 0.63 7.29 16.12
C ARG A 169 1.97 7.98 15.98
N SER A 170 3.05 7.32 16.39
CA SER A 170 4.43 7.85 16.32
C SER A 170 4.91 7.99 14.87
N ARG A 171 4.81 6.91 14.08
CA ARG A 171 5.36 6.83 12.71
C ARG A 171 4.47 7.53 11.68
N LEU A 172 3.15 7.29 11.74
CA LEU A 172 2.21 7.74 10.72
C LEU A 172 1.41 8.98 11.11
N ARG A 173 1.49 9.43 12.37
CA ARG A 173 0.69 10.55 12.91
C ARG A 173 -0.82 10.33 12.88
N VAL A 174 -1.24 9.07 12.72
CA VAL A 174 -2.62 8.62 12.66
C VAL A 174 -2.98 7.93 13.97
N ARG A 175 -4.23 8.09 14.41
CA ARG A 175 -4.78 7.29 15.52
C ARG A 175 -5.64 6.19 14.95
N VAL A 176 -5.42 4.98 15.40
CA VAL A 176 -6.28 3.84 15.14
C VAL A 176 -6.90 3.37 16.46
N LYS A 177 -8.02 2.65 16.36
CA LYS A 177 -8.60 1.87 17.44
C LYS A 177 -8.64 0.43 17.00
N ILE A 178 -7.78 -0.38 17.58
CA ILE A 178 -7.64 -1.79 17.19
C ILE A 178 -8.68 -2.63 17.96
N GLU A 179 -9.43 -3.44 17.21
CA GLU A 179 -10.35 -4.45 17.72
C GLU A 179 -9.75 -5.83 17.44
N ASP A 180 -9.53 -6.60 18.50
CA ASP A 180 -8.98 -7.95 18.45
C ASP A 180 -10.10 -8.98 18.18
N LEU A 181 -10.00 -9.68 17.07
CA LEU A 181 -10.91 -10.72 16.65
C LEU A 181 -10.28 -12.12 16.78
N GLN A 182 -11.11 -13.13 16.99
CA GLN A 182 -10.68 -14.52 16.97
C GLN A 182 -10.29 -14.94 15.54
N SER A 183 -9.45 -15.96 15.42
CA SER A 183 -9.06 -16.53 14.12
C SER A 183 -10.28 -16.99 13.31
N GLY A 184 -10.29 -16.70 12.01
CA GLY A 184 -11.33 -17.12 11.06
C GLY A 184 -12.59 -16.25 11.04
N VAL A 185 -12.61 -15.11 11.73
CA VAL A 185 -13.78 -14.18 11.75
C VAL A 185 -13.79 -13.28 10.52
N ILE A 186 -12.61 -12.87 10.04
CA ILE A 186 -12.52 -12.04 8.82
C ILE A 186 -12.56 -12.96 7.59
N PRO A 187 -13.52 -12.79 6.67
CA PRO A 187 -13.57 -13.59 5.45
C PRO A 187 -12.30 -13.37 4.61
N VAL A 188 -11.64 -14.45 4.23
CA VAL A 188 -10.47 -14.42 3.34
C VAL A 188 -10.94 -14.70 1.92
N SER A 189 -10.60 -13.81 1.00
CA SER A 189 -10.86 -14.00 -0.44
C SER A 189 -9.70 -14.74 -1.09
N ASP A 190 -10.00 -15.66 -2.00
CA ASP A 190 -8.98 -16.40 -2.79
C ASP A 190 -8.21 -15.50 -3.77
N TYR A 191 -8.68 -14.28 -4.03
CA TYR A 191 -8.09 -13.39 -5.03
C TYR A 191 -7.34 -12.20 -4.42
N LYS A 192 -8.02 -11.33 -3.68
CA LYS A 192 -7.43 -10.19 -2.96
C LYS A 192 -8.27 -9.86 -1.74
N ASN A 193 -7.65 -9.72 -0.60
CA ASN A 193 -8.31 -9.17 0.58
C ASN A 193 -8.23 -7.65 0.54
N ALA A 194 -9.38 -7.00 0.41
CA ALA A 194 -9.47 -5.56 0.59
C ALA A 194 -9.12 -5.22 2.05
N LEU A 195 -8.27 -4.20 2.23
CA LEU A 195 -7.91 -3.71 3.57
C LEU A 195 -9.00 -2.81 4.17
N THR A 196 -10.10 -2.56 3.45
CA THR A 196 -11.25 -1.79 3.92
C THR A 196 -12.55 -2.54 3.64
N TYR A 197 -13.55 -2.37 4.49
CA TYR A 197 -14.88 -2.96 4.30
C TYR A 197 -15.97 -2.08 4.92
N VAL A 198 -17.20 -2.23 4.46
CA VAL A 198 -18.39 -1.64 5.08
C VAL A 198 -19.09 -2.72 5.87
N LYS A 199 -19.48 -2.40 7.11
CA LYS A 199 -20.26 -3.33 7.94
C LYS A 199 -21.72 -3.29 7.49
N ASP A 200 -22.27 -4.44 7.10
CA ASP A 200 -23.69 -4.62 6.81
C ASP A 200 -24.58 -4.31 8.02
#